data_5f1b90c54a0e01b826bc4d8b1dfce66f
#
_entry.id   5f1b90c54a0e01b826bc4d8b1dfce66f
#
_cell.length_a   1.000
_cell.length_b   1.000
_cell.length_c   1.000
_cell.angle_alpha   90.00
_cell.angle_beta   90.00
_cell.angle_gamma   90.00
#
_symmetry.space_group_name_H-M   'P 1'
#
loop_
_entity.id
_entity.type
_entity.pdbx_description
1 polymer ?
#
loop_
_entity_poly.entity_id
_entity_poly.type
_entity_poly.pdbx_seq_one_letter_code
_entity_poly.pdbx_strand_id
1 'polypeptide(L)'
;MTKYIFLDIDGTLYSPTTNETPESALRAIHKARQNGHKVFLCTGRSLAEIVTYLEYDIDGYILAAGAKVYADRKCIYDSPISKEELQHLKDTINGMGLGYGLEGNAGAYGNQLGYDFQLKYFSLPNASHEVKVQNAMTNCIYPEEAAHEDDEIYKICVYSEDGHEFEQLEEVLHDHYILTRVIEDPIKKFYGAEITNKDINKATGIQKALEYYHADRSDAIGIGDSGNDIPMLSYCGVSIAMGNGAESVKAIADYVTKDILDDGTVSYTHLRAHETRH
;
A
#
# COMPACT_ATOMS: atom_id res chain seq x y z
N MET A 1 10.15 -26.30 7.77
CA MET A 1 10.58 -24.97 8.28
C MET A 1 9.47 -23.97 7.94
N THR A 2 9.09 -23.11 8.89
CA THR A 2 8.05 -22.11 8.66
C THR A 2 8.54 -21.05 7.69
N LYS A 3 7.75 -20.69 6.68
CA LYS A 3 8.00 -19.56 5.81
C LYS A 3 7.04 -18.40 6.13
N TYR A 4 7.49 -17.18 5.90
CA TYR A 4 6.76 -15.94 6.09
C TYR A 4 6.49 -15.34 4.73
N ILE A 5 5.23 -15.36 4.31
CA ILE A 5 4.80 -14.97 2.97
C ILE A 5 4.18 -13.59 3.05
N PHE A 6 4.74 -12.63 2.33
CA PHE A 6 4.30 -11.25 2.25
C PHE A 6 3.70 -10.99 0.87
N LEU A 7 2.40 -10.71 0.84
CA LEU A 7 1.62 -10.50 -0.36
C LEU A 7 1.26 -9.01 -0.49
N ASP A 8 1.59 -8.40 -1.61
CA ASP A 8 0.95 -7.14 -1.96
C ASP A 8 -0.54 -7.34 -2.25
N ILE A 9 -1.32 -6.26 -2.24
CA ILE A 9 -2.76 -6.30 -2.50
C ILE A 9 -3.05 -5.99 -3.98
N ASP A 10 -2.78 -4.78 -4.41
CA ASP A 10 -3.25 -4.25 -5.69
C ASP A 10 -2.45 -4.79 -6.87
N GLY A 11 -3.06 -5.59 -7.73
CA GLY A 11 -2.37 -6.26 -8.83
C GLY A 11 -1.71 -7.59 -8.45
N THR A 12 -1.70 -7.94 -7.16
CA THR A 12 -1.13 -9.19 -6.64
C THR A 12 -2.19 -10.10 -6.03
N LEU A 13 -2.90 -9.66 -5.00
CA LEU A 13 -4.00 -10.40 -4.38
C LEU A 13 -5.36 -9.96 -4.90
N TYR A 14 -5.54 -8.67 -5.13
CA TYR A 14 -6.75 -8.04 -5.64
C TYR A 14 -6.54 -7.58 -7.08
N SER A 15 -7.47 -7.95 -7.97
CA SER A 15 -7.45 -7.53 -9.36
C SER A 15 -8.25 -6.23 -9.55
N PRO A 16 -7.61 -5.12 -9.90
CA PRO A 16 -8.33 -3.88 -10.21
C PRO A 16 -9.16 -3.98 -11.50
N THR A 17 -8.90 -4.98 -12.35
CA THR A 17 -9.65 -5.22 -13.59
C THR A 17 -11.02 -5.86 -13.32
N THR A 18 -11.08 -6.83 -12.41
CA THR A 18 -12.33 -7.52 -12.03
C THR A 18 -12.97 -6.94 -10.77
N ASN A 19 -12.24 -6.10 -10.03
CA ASN A 19 -12.60 -5.61 -8.69
C ASN A 19 -12.84 -6.73 -7.67
N GLU A 20 -12.08 -7.82 -7.78
CA GLU A 20 -12.24 -8.99 -6.93
C GLU A 20 -10.88 -9.59 -6.53
N THR A 21 -10.88 -10.27 -5.37
CA THR A 21 -9.81 -11.19 -5.01
C THR A 21 -10.19 -12.58 -5.51
N PRO A 22 -9.37 -13.24 -6.35
CA PRO A 22 -9.66 -14.58 -6.82
C PRO A 22 -9.84 -15.57 -5.65
N GLU A 23 -10.89 -16.37 -5.67
CA GLU A 23 -11.10 -17.40 -4.65
C GLU A 23 -9.95 -18.42 -4.56
N SER A 24 -9.28 -18.66 -5.70
CA SER A 24 -8.09 -19.50 -5.75
C SER A 24 -6.96 -18.96 -4.87
N ALA A 25 -6.76 -17.63 -4.85
CA ALA A 25 -5.78 -16.97 -4.00
C ALA A 25 -6.13 -17.14 -2.51
N LEU A 26 -7.40 -16.99 -2.13
CA LEU A 26 -7.85 -17.22 -0.75
C LEU A 26 -7.65 -18.69 -0.32
N ARG A 27 -7.93 -19.65 -1.20
CA ARG A 27 -7.64 -21.07 -0.93
C ARG A 27 -6.14 -21.32 -0.78
N ALA A 28 -5.29 -20.63 -1.56
CA ALA A 28 -3.84 -20.76 -1.46
C ALA A 28 -3.30 -20.21 -0.13
N ILE A 29 -3.79 -19.05 0.33
CA ILE A 29 -3.49 -18.49 1.66
C ILE A 29 -3.86 -19.49 2.75
N HIS A 30 -5.09 -19.99 2.74
CA HIS A 30 -5.54 -20.98 3.72
C HIS A 30 -4.65 -22.24 3.73
N LYS A 31 -4.28 -22.74 2.54
CA LYS A 31 -3.41 -23.90 2.39
C LYS A 31 -1.99 -23.65 2.91
N ALA A 32 -1.42 -22.47 2.65
CA ALA A 32 -0.11 -22.10 3.16
C ALA A 32 -0.11 -22.11 4.71
N ARG A 33 -1.14 -21.53 5.34
CA ARG A 33 -1.29 -21.50 6.79
C ARG A 33 -1.51 -22.91 7.37
N GLN A 34 -2.31 -23.76 6.74
CA GLN A 34 -2.45 -25.18 7.15
C GLN A 34 -1.12 -25.94 7.12
N ASN A 35 -0.20 -25.56 6.24
CA ASN A 35 1.14 -26.13 6.16
C ASN A 35 2.12 -25.55 7.20
N GLY A 36 1.64 -24.64 8.08
CA GLY A 36 2.44 -24.04 9.16
C GLY A 36 3.25 -22.81 8.72
N HIS A 37 2.92 -22.21 7.58
CA HIS A 37 3.49 -20.94 7.14
C HIS A 37 2.70 -19.76 7.70
N LYS A 38 3.32 -18.60 7.78
CA LYS A 38 2.70 -17.34 8.17
C LYS A 38 2.44 -16.48 6.93
N VAL A 39 1.26 -15.90 6.81
CA VAL A 39 0.87 -15.06 5.66
C VAL A 39 0.53 -13.67 6.12
N PHE A 40 1.12 -12.67 5.46
CA PHE A 40 0.93 -11.25 5.70
C PHE A 40 0.46 -10.54 4.44
N LEU A 41 -0.44 -9.57 4.59
CA LEU A 41 -0.63 -8.55 3.55
C LEU A 41 0.41 -7.44 3.77
N CYS A 42 1.03 -6.98 2.67
CA CYS A 42 2.08 -5.95 2.69
C CYS A 42 1.75 -4.89 1.64
N THR A 43 1.12 -3.79 2.06
CA THR A 43 0.48 -2.84 1.16
C THR A 43 0.80 -1.38 1.48
N GLY A 44 0.67 -0.50 0.47
CA GLY A 44 0.66 0.95 0.66
C GLY A 44 -0.63 1.50 1.27
N ARG A 45 -1.69 0.68 1.33
CA ARG A 45 -2.98 1.08 1.90
C ARG A 45 -2.91 1.30 3.40
N SER A 46 -3.74 2.21 3.90
CA SER A 46 -3.97 2.45 5.32
C SER A 46 -4.91 1.40 5.94
N LEU A 47 -5.08 1.44 7.26
CA LEU A 47 -6.00 0.54 7.95
C LEU A 47 -7.46 0.74 7.49
N ALA A 48 -7.88 1.98 7.26
CA ALA A 48 -9.23 2.29 6.77
C ALA A 48 -9.52 1.64 5.41
N GLU A 49 -8.51 1.53 4.55
CA GLU A 49 -8.66 1.00 3.19
C GLU A 49 -8.61 -0.52 3.10
N ILE A 50 -8.24 -1.21 4.18
CA ILE A 50 -8.12 -2.68 4.19
C ILE A 50 -9.21 -3.39 4.99
N VAL A 51 -10.27 -2.68 5.42
CA VAL A 51 -11.31 -3.24 6.29
C VAL A 51 -11.91 -4.54 5.74
N THR A 52 -12.13 -4.63 4.42
CA THR A 52 -12.65 -5.84 3.75
C THR A 52 -11.67 -7.02 3.79
N TYR A 53 -10.37 -6.77 3.95
CA TYR A 53 -9.34 -7.82 4.02
C TYR A 53 -9.12 -8.33 5.46
N LEU A 54 -9.68 -7.64 6.48
CA LEU A 54 -9.57 -8.08 7.88
C LEU A 54 -10.29 -9.41 8.15
N GLU A 55 -11.23 -9.80 7.28
CA GLU A 55 -11.94 -11.07 7.35
C GLU A 55 -11.13 -12.24 6.75
N TYR A 56 -10.04 -11.95 6.04
CA TYR A 56 -9.22 -12.99 5.43
C TYR A 56 -8.42 -13.75 6.51
N ASP A 57 -8.21 -15.03 6.25
CA ASP A 57 -7.45 -15.92 7.13
C ASP A 57 -5.94 -15.66 6.98
N ILE A 58 -5.43 -14.58 7.62
CA ILE A 58 -4.03 -14.14 7.57
C ILE A 58 -3.47 -13.87 8.96
N ASP A 59 -2.14 -13.88 9.09
CA ASP A 59 -1.44 -13.76 10.37
C ASP A 59 -1.08 -12.33 10.74
N GLY A 60 -1.05 -11.42 9.75
CA GLY A 60 -0.74 -10.02 10.02
C GLY A 60 -0.81 -9.10 8.81
N TYR A 61 -0.56 -7.82 9.05
CA TYR A 61 -0.67 -6.73 8.09
C TYR A 61 0.54 -5.81 8.20
N ILE A 62 1.11 -5.45 7.06
CA ILE A 62 2.09 -4.38 6.91
C ILE A 62 1.39 -3.29 6.09
N LEU A 63 1.09 -2.17 6.72
CA LEU A 63 0.24 -1.11 6.20
C LEU A 63 1.04 0.16 5.96
N ALA A 64 0.45 1.09 5.19
CA ALA A 64 1.05 2.38 4.87
C ALA A 64 2.51 2.24 4.42
N ALA A 65 2.74 1.31 3.48
CA ALA A 65 4.05 0.99 2.92
C ALA A 65 5.12 0.61 3.96
N GLY A 66 4.75 0.07 5.12
CA GLY A 66 5.68 -0.37 6.16
C GLY A 66 5.63 0.42 7.46
N ALA A 67 4.87 1.51 7.52
CA ALA A 67 4.81 2.40 8.68
C ALA A 67 4.04 1.79 9.86
N LYS A 68 3.13 0.84 9.61
CA LYS A 68 2.37 0.16 10.67
C LYS A 68 2.33 -1.34 10.44
N VAL A 69 2.64 -2.12 11.50
CA VAL A 69 2.72 -3.58 11.41
C VAL A 69 1.89 -4.25 12.49
N TYR A 70 1.03 -5.15 12.07
CA TYR A 70 0.29 -6.04 12.93
C TYR A 70 0.75 -7.49 12.73
N ALA A 71 0.98 -8.21 13.84
CA ALA A 71 1.23 -9.64 13.86
C ALA A 71 0.43 -10.28 14.98
N ASP A 72 -0.17 -11.45 14.74
CA ASP A 72 -1.01 -12.17 15.70
C ASP A 72 -2.04 -11.25 16.41
N ARG A 73 -2.66 -10.33 15.62
CA ARG A 73 -3.65 -9.32 16.07
C ARG A 73 -3.09 -8.25 17.02
N LYS A 74 -1.78 -8.08 17.12
CA LYS A 74 -1.13 -7.04 17.92
C LYS A 74 -0.44 -6.04 17.00
N CYS A 75 -0.55 -4.75 17.30
CA CYS A 75 0.32 -3.76 16.70
C CYS A 75 1.73 -3.94 17.29
N ILE A 76 2.70 -4.31 16.46
CA ILE A 76 4.09 -4.58 16.85
C ILE A 76 5.06 -3.49 16.41
N TYR A 77 4.64 -2.65 15.48
CA TYR A 77 5.37 -1.48 15.02
C TYR A 77 4.39 -0.41 14.58
N ASP A 78 4.66 0.82 14.96
CA ASP A 78 3.84 1.98 14.66
C ASP A 78 4.73 3.22 14.51
N SER A 79 4.68 3.88 13.35
CA SER A 79 5.53 5.03 13.03
C SER A 79 4.75 6.07 12.23
N PRO A 80 3.80 6.75 12.88
CA PRO A 80 3.10 7.86 12.25
C PRO A 80 4.04 9.06 12.03
N ILE A 81 3.66 9.95 11.14
CA ILE A 81 4.28 11.28 11.00
C ILE A 81 4.02 12.06 12.29
N SER A 82 5.05 12.64 12.88
CA SER A 82 4.88 13.43 14.11
C SER A 82 3.96 14.64 13.86
N LYS A 83 3.25 15.10 14.89
CA LYS A 83 2.34 16.26 14.77
C LYS A 83 3.08 17.53 14.28
N GLU A 84 4.33 17.71 14.71
CA GLU A 84 5.15 18.85 14.31
C GLU A 84 5.53 18.76 12.83
N GLU A 85 6.00 17.60 12.37
CA GLU A 85 6.33 17.36 10.96
C GLU A 85 5.09 17.43 10.08
N LEU A 86 3.96 16.85 10.52
CA LEU A 86 2.70 16.91 9.81
C LEU A 86 2.24 18.36 9.59
N GLN A 87 2.35 19.22 10.61
CA GLN A 87 2.00 20.62 10.47
C GLN A 87 2.93 21.35 9.50
N HIS A 88 4.24 21.08 9.57
CA HIS A 88 5.22 21.64 8.64
C HIS A 88 4.95 21.23 7.18
N LEU A 89 4.63 19.94 6.95
CA LEU A 89 4.26 19.43 5.62
C LEU A 89 2.99 20.08 5.09
N LYS A 90 1.94 20.21 5.93
CA LYS A 90 0.69 20.90 5.58
C LYS A 90 0.93 22.36 5.19
N ASP A 91 1.72 23.08 5.96
CA ASP A 91 2.03 24.49 5.69
C ASP A 91 2.81 24.64 4.38
N THR A 92 3.76 23.74 4.12
CA THR A 92 4.54 23.70 2.88
C THR A 92 3.63 23.44 1.67
N ILE A 93 2.79 22.41 1.72
CA ILE A 93 1.90 22.02 0.64
C ILE A 93 0.86 23.13 0.36
N ASN A 94 0.26 23.67 1.43
CA ASN A 94 -0.69 24.80 1.31
C ASN A 94 -0.02 26.06 0.73
N GLY A 95 1.23 26.34 1.13
CA GLY A 95 2.01 27.47 0.61
C GLY A 95 2.30 27.37 -0.89
N MET A 96 2.32 26.15 -1.44
CA MET A 96 2.45 25.90 -2.88
C MET A 96 1.10 25.85 -3.61
N GLY A 97 -0.03 25.99 -2.90
CA GLY A 97 -1.37 25.94 -3.50
C GLY A 97 -1.80 24.53 -3.93
N LEU A 98 -1.23 23.49 -3.33
CA LEU A 98 -1.52 22.09 -3.64
C LEU A 98 -2.68 21.54 -2.79
N GLY A 99 -3.44 20.60 -3.37
CA GLY A 99 -4.37 19.78 -2.63
C GLY A 99 -3.64 18.64 -1.92
N TYR A 100 -4.13 18.23 -0.74
CA TYR A 100 -3.63 17.03 -0.09
C TYR A 100 -4.74 16.17 0.52
N GLY A 101 -4.40 14.88 0.77
CA GLY A 101 -5.14 13.95 1.59
C GLY A 101 -4.20 13.32 2.61
N LEU A 102 -4.52 13.44 3.89
CA LEU A 102 -3.78 12.87 5.02
C LEU A 102 -4.29 11.46 5.28
N GLU A 103 -3.51 10.43 4.96
CA GLU A 103 -3.93 9.04 5.12
C GLU A 103 -3.58 8.49 6.49
N GLY A 104 -4.61 8.10 7.23
CA GLY A 104 -4.52 7.59 8.61
C GLY A 104 -5.32 6.31 8.84
N ASN A 105 -5.41 5.90 10.11
CA ASN A 105 -6.09 4.67 10.51
C ASN A 105 -7.61 4.71 10.27
N ALA A 106 -8.23 5.88 10.36
CA ALA A 106 -9.68 6.03 10.28
C ALA A 106 -10.17 6.54 8.91
N GLY A 107 -9.27 7.07 8.08
CA GLY A 107 -9.61 7.56 6.75
C GLY A 107 -8.52 8.46 6.15
N ALA A 108 -8.87 9.10 5.06
CA ALA A 108 -8.09 10.12 4.39
C ALA A 108 -8.78 11.49 4.56
N TYR A 109 -8.03 12.49 5.02
CA TYR A 109 -8.54 13.82 5.35
C TYR A 109 -7.92 14.87 4.44
N GLY A 110 -8.74 15.48 3.56
CA GLY A 110 -8.26 16.44 2.56
C GLY A 110 -8.44 17.88 2.99
N ASN A 111 -7.43 18.76 2.71
CA ASN A 111 -7.72 20.17 2.65
C ASN A 111 -8.77 20.42 1.56
N GLN A 112 -9.34 21.63 1.49
CA GLN A 112 -10.44 21.90 0.55
C GLN A 112 -10.09 21.49 -0.90
N LEU A 113 -8.87 21.82 -1.38
CA LEU A 113 -8.41 21.47 -2.73
C LEU A 113 -8.28 19.95 -2.89
N GLY A 114 -7.65 19.25 -1.94
CA GLY A 114 -7.46 17.81 -1.98
C GLY A 114 -8.78 17.05 -1.92
N TYR A 115 -9.71 17.49 -1.07
CA TYR A 115 -11.04 16.89 -0.99
C TYR A 115 -11.84 17.10 -2.30
N ASP A 116 -11.79 18.29 -2.88
CA ASP A 116 -12.43 18.56 -4.16
C ASP A 116 -11.84 17.72 -5.30
N PHE A 117 -10.51 17.53 -5.33
CA PHE A 117 -9.85 16.60 -6.24
C PHE A 117 -10.38 15.18 -6.07
N GLN A 118 -10.44 14.68 -4.85
CA GLN A 118 -10.94 13.34 -4.57
C GLN A 118 -12.41 13.18 -4.99
N LEU A 119 -13.26 14.15 -4.69
CA LEU A 119 -14.66 14.15 -5.15
C LEU A 119 -14.79 14.16 -6.68
N LYS A 120 -13.89 14.88 -7.37
CA LYS A 120 -13.92 15.00 -8.82
C LYS A 120 -13.45 13.72 -9.53
N TYR A 121 -12.37 13.11 -9.06
CA TYR A 121 -11.65 12.08 -9.80
C TYR A 121 -11.97 10.65 -9.33
N PHE A 122 -12.32 10.44 -8.07
CA PHE A 122 -12.68 9.13 -7.55
C PHE A 122 -14.19 8.85 -7.52
N SER A 123 -14.99 9.73 -8.11
CA SER A 123 -16.44 9.56 -8.25
C SER A 123 -16.83 9.34 -9.70
N LEU A 124 -18.04 8.78 -9.89
CA LEU A 124 -18.61 8.60 -11.22
C LEU A 124 -18.72 9.94 -11.96
N PRO A 125 -18.30 10.02 -13.24
CA PRO A 125 -18.53 11.20 -14.07
C PRO A 125 -20.02 11.56 -14.07
N ASN A 126 -20.36 12.85 -13.96
CA ASN A 126 -21.73 13.36 -13.94
C ASN A 126 -22.58 12.98 -12.71
N ALA A 127 -22.04 12.37 -11.67
CA ALA A 127 -22.76 12.19 -10.42
C ALA A 127 -23.09 13.56 -9.77
N SER A 128 -24.23 13.64 -9.06
CA SER A 128 -24.56 14.83 -8.27
C SER A 128 -23.55 15.01 -7.13
N HIS A 129 -23.46 16.24 -6.58
CA HIS A 129 -22.57 16.51 -5.46
C HIS A 129 -22.85 15.58 -4.27
N GLU A 130 -24.11 15.35 -3.93
CA GLU A 130 -24.51 14.47 -2.82
C GLU A 130 -24.05 13.03 -3.05
N VAL A 131 -24.14 12.52 -4.27
CA VAL A 131 -23.65 11.18 -4.63
C VAL A 131 -22.14 11.10 -4.52
N LYS A 132 -21.41 12.14 -4.92
CA LYS A 132 -19.95 12.22 -4.81
C LYS A 132 -19.51 12.20 -3.35
N VAL A 133 -20.14 13.01 -2.49
CA VAL A 133 -19.87 13.04 -1.06
C VAL A 133 -20.17 11.69 -0.42
N GLN A 134 -21.32 11.08 -0.73
CA GLN A 134 -21.63 9.75 -0.21
C GLN A 134 -20.62 8.69 -0.63
N ASN A 135 -20.16 8.73 -1.87
CA ASN A 135 -19.12 7.82 -2.36
C ASN A 135 -17.77 8.05 -1.65
N ALA A 136 -17.39 9.30 -1.45
CA ALA A 136 -16.18 9.63 -0.68
C ALA A 136 -16.26 9.08 0.74
N MET A 137 -17.36 9.30 1.45
CA MET A 137 -17.57 8.77 2.81
C MET A 137 -17.53 7.23 2.84
N THR A 138 -18.08 6.55 1.83
CA THR A 138 -18.03 5.08 1.70
C THR A 138 -16.59 4.58 1.54
N ASN A 139 -15.71 5.39 0.94
CA ASN A 139 -14.29 5.10 0.78
C ASN A 139 -13.42 5.74 1.89
N CYS A 140 -14.02 6.13 3.01
CA CYS A 140 -13.33 6.76 4.14
C CYS A 140 -12.55 8.04 3.76
N ILE A 141 -13.09 8.83 2.83
CA ILE A 141 -12.52 10.12 2.39
C ILE A 141 -13.36 11.26 2.96
N TYR A 142 -12.74 12.15 3.69
CA TYR A 142 -13.38 13.20 4.46
C TYR A 142 -12.72 14.57 4.24
N PRO A 143 -13.44 15.69 4.45
CA PRO A 143 -12.79 16.99 4.58
C PRO A 143 -11.92 17.03 5.85
N GLU A 144 -10.87 17.85 5.84
CA GLU A 144 -9.87 17.89 6.92
C GLU A 144 -10.46 18.19 8.29
N GLU A 145 -11.52 18.97 8.35
CA GLU A 145 -12.21 19.31 9.60
C GLU A 145 -12.86 18.11 10.30
N ALA A 146 -13.00 16.99 9.58
CA ALA A 146 -13.49 15.75 10.17
C ALA A 146 -12.40 14.93 10.87
N ALA A 147 -11.11 15.30 10.71
CA ALA A 147 -10.01 14.65 11.40
C ALA A 147 -10.09 14.90 12.91
N HIS A 148 -9.83 13.87 13.70
CA HIS A 148 -9.68 14.00 15.14
C HIS A 148 -8.24 14.34 15.52
N GLU A 149 -8.06 15.04 16.63
CA GLU A 149 -6.73 15.44 17.11
C GLU A 149 -5.78 14.25 17.37
N ASP A 150 -6.35 13.09 17.67
CA ASP A 150 -5.62 11.85 17.96
C ASP A 150 -5.44 10.94 16.72
N ASP A 151 -5.89 11.38 15.53
CA ASP A 151 -5.70 10.59 14.31
C ASP A 151 -4.21 10.55 13.93
N GLU A 152 -3.71 9.33 13.79
CA GLU A 152 -2.34 9.06 13.35
C GLU A 152 -2.28 9.04 11.82
N ILE A 153 -1.43 9.88 11.24
CA ILE A 153 -1.22 10.01 9.80
C ILE A 153 0.12 9.36 9.41
N TYR A 154 0.12 8.56 8.37
CA TYR A 154 1.28 7.78 7.92
C TYR A 154 1.79 8.18 6.54
N LYS A 155 0.92 8.72 5.70
CA LYS A 155 1.22 9.10 4.32
C LYS A 155 0.40 10.34 3.95
N ILE A 156 0.94 11.17 3.07
CA ILE A 156 0.21 12.30 2.49
C ILE A 156 0.16 12.11 0.98
N CYS A 157 -1.05 12.08 0.43
CA CYS A 157 -1.26 12.22 -1.01
C CYS A 157 -1.34 13.69 -1.36
N VAL A 158 -0.65 14.12 -2.41
CA VAL A 158 -0.71 15.50 -2.92
C VAL A 158 -1.25 15.52 -4.34
N TYR A 159 -2.02 16.56 -4.68
CA TYR A 159 -2.73 16.67 -5.93
C TYR A 159 -2.47 18.02 -6.59
N SER A 160 -2.29 18.00 -7.94
CA SER A 160 -2.09 19.17 -8.78
C SER A 160 -2.85 19.00 -10.12
N GLU A 161 -3.14 20.11 -10.80
CA GLU A 161 -3.74 20.09 -12.14
C GLU A 161 -2.70 19.93 -13.26
N ASP A 162 -1.42 20.21 -13.01
CA ASP A 162 -0.35 20.10 -14.01
C ASP A 162 0.94 19.43 -13.50
N GLY A 163 1.11 19.25 -12.19
CA GLY A 163 2.23 18.54 -11.57
C GLY A 163 3.56 19.29 -11.56
N HIS A 164 3.60 20.55 -11.98
CA HIS A 164 4.84 21.34 -12.00
C HIS A 164 5.40 21.62 -10.60
N GLU A 165 4.51 21.77 -9.63
CA GLU A 165 4.90 22.04 -8.24
C GLU A 165 5.59 20.83 -7.58
N PHE A 166 5.42 19.64 -8.12
CA PHE A 166 6.01 18.42 -7.53
C PHE A 166 7.53 18.42 -7.56
N GLU A 167 8.17 19.03 -8.57
CA GLU A 167 9.64 19.15 -8.61
C GLU A 167 10.14 20.03 -7.46
N GLN A 168 9.49 21.19 -7.23
CA GLN A 168 9.84 22.06 -6.12
C GLN A 168 9.53 21.44 -4.78
N LEU A 169 8.41 20.71 -4.65
CA LEU A 169 8.03 20.01 -3.44
C LEU A 169 9.06 18.91 -3.11
N GLU A 170 9.52 18.15 -4.11
CA GLU A 170 10.54 17.12 -3.96
C GLU A 170 11.86 17.69 -3.44
N GLU A 171 12.28 18.85 -3.94
CA GLU A 171 13.48 19.55 -3.45
C GLU A 171 13.39 19.95 -1.98
N VAL A 172 12.21 20.36 -1.51
CA VAL A 172 11.99 20.75 -0.11
C VAL A 172 11.93 19.52 0.81
N LEU A 173 11.41 18.39 0.31
CA LEU A 173 11.16 17.18 1.10
C LEU A 173 12.40 16.26 1.22
N HIS A 174 13.40 16.40 0.37
CA HIS A 174 14.47 15.43 0.08
C HIS A 174 15.24 14.90 1.31
N ASP A 175 15.27 15.62 2.42
CA ASP A 175 16.03 15.20 3.60
C ASP A 175 15.35 14.06 4.37
N HIS A 176 14.02 14.06 4.49
CA HIS A 176 13.26 13.15 5.35
C HIS A 176 12.18 12.36 4.63
N TYR A 177 11.73 12.83 3.47
CA TYR A 177 10.59 12.27 2.74
C TYR A 177 10.95 11.99 1.28
N ILE A 178 10.21 11.08 0.69
CA ILE A 178 10.23 10.76 -0.73
C ILE A 178 8.89 11.16 -1.32
N LEU A 179 8.92 11.85 -2.46
CA LEU A 179 7.75 12.11 -3.30
C LEU A 179 7.71 11.07 -4.41
N THR A 180 6.68 10.22 -4.42
CA THR A 180 6.48 9.22 -5.47
C THR A 180 5.28 9.61 -6.32
N ARG A 181 5.49 9.89 -7.61
CA ARG A 181 4.40 10.18 -8.55
C ARG A 181 3.61 8.90 -8.82
N VAL A 182 2.31 8.95 -8.60
CA VAL A 182 1.41 7.78 -8.70
C VAL A 182 0.31 7.96 -9.74
N ILE A 183 -0.04 9.22 -10.07
CA ILE A 183 -1.05 9.55 -11.06
C ILE A 183 -0.51 10.64 -11.99
N GLU A 184 -0.56 10.38 -13.29
CA GLU A 184 -0.24 11.36 -14.34
C GLU A 184 -1.28 11.21 -15.45
N ASP A 185 -2.36 12.01 -15.38
CA ASP A 185 -3.40 12.06 -16.40
C ASP A 185 -3.49 13.49 -16.99
N PRO A 186 -2.72 13.81 -18.03
CA PRO A 186 -2.71 15.14 -18.63
C PRO A 186 -4.02 15.48 -19.34
N ILE A 187 -4.83 14.48 -19.71
CA ILE A 187 -6.13 14.72 -20.38
C ILE A 187 -7.14 15.23 -19.35
N LYS A 188 -7.17 14.62 -18.18
CA LYS A 188 -8.04 15.04 -17.06
C LYS A 188 -7.44 16.19 -16.24
N LYS A 189 -6.17 16.56 -16.50
CA LYS A 189 -5.40 17.47 -15.65
C LYS A 189 -5.41 16.99 -14.20
N PHE A 190 -5.00 15.77 -14.01
CA PHE A 190 -4.93 15.15 -12.70
C PHE A 190 -3.58 14.52 -12.49
N TYR A 191 -2.83 15.10 -11.58
CA TYR A 191 -1.53 14.63 -11.15
C TYR A 191 -1.59 14.38 -9.66
N GLY A 192 -1.07 13.24 -9.24
CA GLY A 192 -1.03 12.83 -7.84
C GLY A 192 0.31 12.22 -7.48
N ALA A 193 0.80 12.57 -6.31
CA ALA A 193 2.00 11.97 -5.75
C ALA A 193 1.81 11.63 -4.27
N GLU A 194 2.61 10.71 -3.77
CA GLU A 194 2.62 10.29 -2.37
C GLU A 194 3.88 10.78 -1.67
N ILE A 195 3.72 11.38 -0.50
CA ILE A 195 4.81 11.74 0.41
C ILE A 195 4.88 10.66 1.47
N THR A 196 6.01 9.95 1.52
CA THR A 196 6.29 8.90 2.51
C THR A 196 7.65 9.14 3.16
N ASN A 197 7.84 8.69 4.40
CA ASN A 197 9.13 8.75 5.06
C ASN A 197 10.15 7.89 4.28
N LYS A 198 11.34 8.44 3.98
CA LYS A 198 12.36 7.77 3.17
C LYS A 198 12.96 6.52 3.82
N ASP A 199 12.93 6.45 5.15
CA ASP A 199 13.48 5.34 5.92
C ASP A 199 12.45 4.23 6.15
N ILE A 200 11.21 4.43 5.70
CA ILE A 200 10.09 3.49 5.86
C ILE A 200 9.62 3.01 4.49
N ASN A 201 9.63 1.70 4.29
CA ASN A 201 9.12 1.05 3.10
C ASN A 201 8.64 -0.38 3.45
N LYS A 202 8.12 -1.10 2.48
CA LYS A 202 7.62 -2.48 2.70
C LYS A 202 8.65 -3.40 3.35
N ALA A 203 9.94 -3.26 3.01
CA ALA A 203 11.01 -4.07 3.62
C ALA A 203 11.20 -3.74 5.11
N THR A 204 11.07 -2.48 5.51
CA THR A 204 11.12 -2.07 6.92
C THR A 204 10.03 -2.78 7.73
N GLY A 205 8.79 -2.79 7.22
CA GLY A 205 7.69 -3.49 7.89
C GLY A 205 7.91 -5.01 7.96
N ILE A 206 8.45 -5.62 6.89
CA ILE A 206 8.80 -7.06 6.86
C ILE A 206 9.87 -7.37 7.90
N GLN A 207 10.90 -6.53 8.00
CA GLN A 207 11.92 -6.69 9.03
C GLN A 207 11.31 -6.73 10.43
N LYS A 208 10.38 -5.80 10.75
CA LYS A 208 9.68 -5.78 12.04
C LYS A 208 8.86 -7.05 12.29
N ALA A 209 8.16 -7.55 11.29
CA ALA A 209 7.43 -8.81 11.38
C ALA A 209 8.36 -10.01 11.65
N LEU A 210 9.49 -10.09 10.93
CA LEU A 210 10.48 -11.18 11.14
C LEU A 210 11.15 -11.08 12.52
N GLU A 211 11.52 -9.87 12.98
CA GLU A 211 12.06 -9.62 14.33
C GLU A 211 11.09 -10.14 15.42
N TYR A 212 9.78 -9.89 15.26
CA TYR A 212 8.75 -10.36 16.20
C TYR A 212 8.70 -11.89 16.30
N TYR A 213 8.88 -12.60 15.18
CA TYR A 213 8.87 -14.06 15.16
C TYR A 213 10.26 -14.67 15.35
N HIS A 214 11.32 -13.90 15.58
CA HIS A 214 12.71 -14.35 15.63
C HIS A 214 13.12 -15.16 14.40
N ALA A 215 12.66 -14.73 13.23
CA ALA A 215 12.88 -15.39 11.94
C ALA A 215 13.96 -14.70 11.11
N ASP A 216 14.61 -15.45 10.23
CA ASP A 216 15.62 -14.92 9.30
C ASP A 216 14.99 -14.45 8.00
N ARG A 217 15.58 -13.44 7.35
CA ARG A 217 15.13 -12.96 6.05
C ARG A 217 15.11 -14.04 4.96
N SER A 218 15.94 -15.06 5.05
CA SER A 218 15.94 -16.21 4.14
C SER A 218 14.68 -17.07 4.24
N ASP A 219 13.88 -16.89 5.30
CA ASP A 219 12.57 -17.51 5.46
C ASP A 219 11.42 -16.65 4.92
N ALA A 220 11.72 -15.43 4.48
CA ALA A 220 10.75 -14.51 3.91
C ALA A 220 10.56 -14.76 2.40
N ILE A 221 9.30 -14.70 1.95
CA ILE A 221 8.89 -14.76 0.55
C ILE A 221 8.07 -13.51 0.27
N GLY A 222 8.52 -12.67 -0.68
CA GLY A 222 7.81 -11.48 -1.12
C GLY A 222 7.13 -11.72 -2.47
N ILE A 223 5.88 -11.31 -2.62
CA ILE A 223 5.11 -11.40 -3.87
C ILE A 223 4.51 -10.04 -4.17
N GLY A 224 4.80 -9.46 -5.35
CA GLY A 224 4.37 -8.13 -5.73
C GLY A 224 4.40 -7.90 -7.25
N ASP A 225 3.93 -6.74 -7.68
CA ASP A 225 3.79 -6.41 -9.11
C ASP A 225 4.25 -5.00 -9.48
N SER A 226 4.37 -4.09 -8.54
CA SER A 226 4.60 -2.66 -8.82
C SER A 226 5.88 -2.10 -8.19
N GLY A 227 6.26 -0.87 -8.57
CA GLY A 227 7.52 -0.26 -8.14
C GLY A 227 7.68 -0.13 -6.62
N ASN A 228 6.58 0.02 -5.87
CA ASN A 228 6.61 0.09 -4.41
C ASN A 228 6.91 -1.26 -3.74
N ASP A 229 6.91 -2.38 -4.52
CA ASP A 229 7.28 -3.72 -4.05
C ASP A 229 8.79 -3.98 -4.17
N ILE A 230 9.52 -3.17 -4.91
CA ILE A 230 10.96 -3.35 -5.11
C ILE A 230 11.71 -3.49 -3.77
N PRO A 231 11.47 -2.68 -2.73
CA PRO A 231 12.11 -2.88 -1.43
C PRO A 231 11.78 -4.24 -0.80
N MET A 232 10.51 -4.67 -0.83
CA MET A 232 10.06 -5.97 -0.34
C MET A 232 10.77 -7.12 -1.07
N LEU A 233 10.72 -7.11 -2.41
CA LEU A 233 11.30 -8.15 -3.24
C LEU A 233 12.82 -8.24 -3.09
N SER A 234 13.51 -7.09 -2.99
CA SER A 234 14.95 -7.04 -2.76
C SER A 234 15.36 -7.51 -1.36
N TYR A 235 14.48 -7.38 -0.37
CA TYR A 235 14.76 -7.76 1.02
C TYR A 235 14.51 -9.24 1.28
N CYS A 236 13.43 -9.82 0.76
CA CYS A 236 13.05 -11.20 1.03
C CYS A 236 14.08 -12.21 0.52
N GLY A 237 14.16 -13.37 1.18
CA GLY A 237 15.03 -14.47 0.76
C GLY A 237 14.59 -15.13 -0.54
N VAL A 238 13.31 -14.97 -0.90
CA VAL A 238 12.75 -15.35 -2.21
C VAL A 238 11.81 -14.24 -2.67
N SER A 239 11.99 -13.82 -3.89
CA SER A 239 11.22 -12.76 -4.53
C SER A 239 10.44 -13.27 -5.75
N ILE A 240 9.17 -12.88 -5.85
CA ILE A 240 8.26 -13.32 -6.89
C ILE A 240 7.54 -12.11 -7.48
N ALA A 241 7.72 -11.89 -8.77
CA ALA A 241 6.96 -10.88 -9.51
C ALA A 241 5.71 -11.51 -10.13
N MET A 242 4.59 -10.80 -10.11
CA MET A 242 3.39 -11.18 -10.84
C MET A 242 3.58 -11.05 -12.36
N GLY A 243 2.91 -11.91 -13.15
CA GLY A 243 2.96 -11.86 -14.62
C GLY A 243 2.44 -10.55 -15.21
N ASN A 244 1.44 -9.94 -14.55
CA ASN A 244 0.93 -8.59 -14.87
C ASN A 244 1.82 -7.46 -14.35
N GLY A 245 2.87 -7.76 -13.58
CA GLY A 245 3.73 -6.76 -12.95
C GLY A 245 4.59 -5.96 -13.92
N ALA A 246 5.13 -4.84 -13.43
CA ALA A 246 6.02 -3.97 -14.18
C ALA A 246 7.34 -4.70 -14.56
N GLU A 247 7.91 -4.38 -15.71
CA GLU A 247 9.16 -5.00 -16.18
C GLU A 247 10.33 -4.76 -15.20
N SER A 248 10.37 -3.60 -14.54
CA SER A 248 11.37 -3.30 -13.50
C SER A 248 11.29 -4.23 -12.29
N VAL A 249 10.08 -4.68 -11.94
CA VAL A 249 9.83 -5.62 -10.84
C VAL A 249 10.18 -7.04 -11.27
N LYS A 250 9.79 -7.45 -12.48
CA LYS A 250 10.15 -8.76 -13.06
C LYS A 250 11.66 -8.94 -13.20
N ALA A 251 12.39 -7.87 -13.52
CA ALA A 251 13.83 -7.90 -13.73
C ALA A 251 14.66 -8.20 -12.47
N ILE A 252 14.11 -7.93 -11.28
CA ILE A 252 14.80 -8.13 -9.99
C ILE A 252 14.32 -9.37 -9.23
N ALA A 253 13.19 -9.96 -9.63
CA ALA A 253 12.60 -11.10 -8.95
C ALA A 253 13.33 -12.42 -9.28
N ASP A 254 13.42 -13.33 -8.31
CA ASP A 254 13.93 -14.69 -8.53
C ASP A 254 13.01 -15.50 -9.45
N TYR A 255 11.70 -15.21 -9.38
CA TYR A 255 10.68 -15.91 -10.19
C TYR A 255 9.64 -14.91 -10.70
N VAL A 256 9.14 -15.18 -11.90
CA VAL A 256 7.95 -14.52 -12.46
C VAL A 256 6.83 -15.54 -12.54
N THR A 257 5.72 -15.26 -11.86
CA THR A 257 4.52 -16.11 -11.89
C THR A 257 3.61 -15.73 -13.05
N LYS A 258 2.43 -16.33 -13.14
CA LYS A 258 1.41 -15.97 -14.13
C LYS A 258 0.76 -14.62 -13.79
N ASP A 259 -0.08 -14.14 -14.70
CA ASP A 259 -0.97 -13.00 -14.48
C ASP A 259 -1.95 -13.30 -13.32
N ILE A 260 -2.41 -12.27 -12.62
CA ILE A 260 -3.40 -12.41 -11.55
C ILE A 260 -4.70 -13.06 -12.05
N LEU A 261 -5.09 -12.80 -13.31
CA LEU A 261 -6.27 -13.39 -13.94
C LEU A 261 -6.07 -14.86 -14.35
N ASP A 262 -4.83 -15.34 -14.38
CA ASP A 262 -4.44 -16.71 -14.68
C ASP A 262 -3.97 -17.48 -13.42
N ASP A 263 -4.50 -17.15 -12.25
CA ASP A 263 -4.12 -17.74 -10.97
C ASP A 263 -2.63 -17.54 -10.60
N GLY A 264 -2.05 -16.42 -10.97
CA GLY A 264 -0.63 -16.11 -10.72
C GLY A 264 -0.25 -16.19 -9.24
N THR A 265 -1.05 -15.65 -8.35
CA THR A 265 -0.84 -15.69 -6.89
C THR A 265 -0.81 -17.13 -6.34
N VAL A 266 -1.55 -18.04 -6.98
CA VAL A 266 -1.67 -19.45 -6.56
C VAL A 266 -0.51 -20.31 -7.09
N SER A 267 -0.06 -20.03 -8.29
CA SER A 267 0.89 -20.93 -9.00
C SER A 267 2.20 -21.15 -8.23
N TYR A 268 2.58 -20.19 -7.38
CA TYR A 268 3.76 -20.30 -6.54
C TYR A 268 3.57 -21.14 -5.27
N THR A 269 2.41 -21.11 -4.65
CA THR A 269 2.13 -21.93 -3.46
C THR A 269 2.20 -23.42 -3.75
N HIS A 270 1.99 -23.81 -5.02
CA HIS A 270 2.15 -25.18 -5.48
C HIS A 270 3.61 -25.57 -5.82
N LEU A 271 4.44 -24.64 -6.31
CA LEU A 271 5.80 -24.94 -6.77
C LEU A 271 6.74 -25.41 -5.63
N ARG A 272 6.60 -24.89 -4.39
CA ARG A 272 7.45 -25.30 -3.27
C ARG A 272 6.88 -26.40 -2.36
N ALA A 273 5.60 -26.72 -2.45
CA ALA A 273 5.10 -27.92 -1.77
C ALA A 273 5.73 -29.22 -2.31
N HIS A 274 6.35 -29.20 -3.49
CA HIS A 274 7.05 -30.33 -4.12
C HIS A 274 8.57 -30.32 -3.89
N GLU A 275 9.22 -29.16 -3.65
CA GLU A 275 10.69 -29.10 -3.48
C GLU A 275 11.18 -29.45 -2.07
N THR A 276 10.32 -29.54 -1.06
CA THR A 276 10.68 -29.96 0.31
C THR A 276 10.65 -31.48 0.51
N ARG A 277 10.60 -32.27 -0.55
CA ARG A 277 10.63 -33.75 -0.51
C ARG A 277 11.92 -34.37 -1.04
N HIS A 278 13.05 -33.71 -0.81
CA HIS A 278 14.37 -34.37 -1.03
C HIS A 278 15.29 -34.13 0.15
#